data_c40bfaeece1c107da81771c773dd4b73
#
_entry.id   c40bfaeece1c107da81771c773dd4b73
#
_cell.length_a   1.000
_cell.length_b   1.000
_cell.length_c   1.000
_cell.angle_alpha   90.00
_cell.angle_beta   90.00
_cell.angle_gamma   90.00
#
_symmetry.space_group_name_H-M   'P 1'
#
loop_
_entity.id
_entity.type
_entity.pdbx_description
1 polymer ?
#
loop_
_entity_poly.entity_id
_entity_poly.type
_entity_poly.pdbx_seq_one_letter_code
_entity_poly.pdbx_strand_id
1 'polypeptide(L)'
;MEIPLRVELTSAAEDLLRTLYTVHGPLMFHQSGGCCDGSSPMCYQAGEFRVGGQDVLLGELKVADIQEPIGFWMSASQFEYWKHTHLTVDVVDGRGGGFSLESPEGKRFLIRSRLFTEDEWKVLEVSPVPTGASLTA
;
A
#
# COMPACT_ATOMS: atom_id res chain seq x y z
N MET A 1 -12.50 13.81 -15.58
CA MET A 1 -11.25 14.10 -14.84
C MET A 1 -10.83 12.87 -14.06
N GLU A 2 -9.60 12.43 -14.23
CA GLU A 2 -9.09 11.28 -13.49
C GLU A 2 -8.86 11.62 -12.03
N ILE A 3 -9.18 10.67 -11.16
CA ILE A 3 -8.87 10.80 -9.74
C ILE A 3 -7.38 10.48 -9.56
N PRO A 4 -6.58 11.37 -8.96
CA PRO A 4 -5.16 11.09 -8.71
C PRO A 4 -4.98 9.84 -7.86
N LEU A 5 -3.91 9.09 -8.13
CA LEU A 5 -3.57 7.92 -7.33
C LEU A 5 -3.02 8.37 -5.98
N ARG A 6 -3.43 7.68 -4.93
CA ARG A 6 -2.92 7.93 -3.58
C ARG A 6 -1.65 7.16 -3.30
N VAL A 7 -1.45 6.04 -3.99
CA VAL A 7 -0.29 5.16 -3.79
C VAL A 7 0.15 4.59 -5.12
N GLU A 8 1.47 4.51 -5.30
CA GLU A 8 2.10 3.95 -6.49
C GLU A 8 3.34 3.13 -6.09
N LEU A 9 3.92 2.44 -7.07
CA LEU A 9 5.08 1.56 -6.86
C LEU A 9 6.25 2.04 -7.71
N THR A 10 7.48 1.88 -7.18
CA THR A 10 8.68 1.98 -8.02
C THR A 10 8.83 0.68 -8.83
N SER A 11 9.63 0.73 -9.90
CA SER A 11 9.91 -0.48 -10.69
C SER A 11 10.62 -1.54 -9.86
N ALA A 12 11.48 -1.15 -8.92
CA ALA A 12 12.14 -2.08 -8.02
C ALA A 12 11.12 -2.80 -7.12
N ALA A 13 10.12 -2.07 -6.61
CA ALA A 13 9.05 -2.66 -5.81
C ALA A 13 8.20 -3.60 -6.65
N GLU A 14 7.91 -3.24 -7.90
CA GLU A 14 7.16 -4.13 -8.81
C GLU A 14 7.92 -5.43 -9.05
N ASP A 15 9.24 -5.36 -9.27
CA ASP A 15 10.06 -6.55 -9.50
C ASP A 15 10.03 -7.50 -8.30
N LEU A 16 10.16 -6.95 -7.09
CA LEU A 16 10.11 -7.77 -5.88
C LEU A 16 8.72 -8.38 -5.70
N LEU A 17 7.66 -7.63 -5.98
CA LEU A 17 6.30 -8.13 -5.89
C LEU A 17 6.04 -9.29 -6.86
N ARG A 18 6.60 -9.23 -8.07
CA ARG A 18 6.50 -10.35 -9.02
C ARG A 18 7.15 -11.61 -8.46
N THR A 19 8.32 -11.45 -7.83
CA THR A 19 9.00 -12.58 -7.18
C THR A 19 8.16 -13.17 -6.05
N LEU A 20 7.62 -12.31 -5.19
CA LEU A 20 6.79 -12.75 -4.06
C LEU A 20 5.49 -13.39 -4.53
N TYR A 21 4.89 -12.85 -5.59
CA TYR A 21 3.67 -13.40 -6.17
C TYR A 21 3.89 -14.83 -6.68
N THR A 22 5.03 -15.09 -7.32
CA THR A 22 5.37 -16.42 -7.84
C THR A 22 5.42 -17.45 -6.71
N VAL A 23 5.88 -17.05 -5.52
CA VAL A 23 6.03 -17.94 -4.38
C VAL A 23 4.75 -18.04 -3.56
N HIS A 24 4.06 -16.91 -3.36
CA HIS A 24 2.98 -16.81 -2.38
C HIS A 24 1.58 -16.63 -2.97
N GLY A 25 1.47 -16.33 -4.26
CA GLY A 25 0.18 -16.00 -4.87
C GLY A 25 -0.26 -14.57 -4.55
N PRO A 26 -1.58 -14.30 -4.58
CA PRO A 26 -2.07 -12.92 -4.39
C PRO A 26 -1.56 -12.27 -3.11
N LEU A 27 -1.24 -10.98 -3.21
CA LEU A 27 -0.58 -10.21 -2.16
C LEU A 27 -1.43 -9.02 -1.72
N MET A 28 -1.10 -8.49 -0.54
CA MET A 28 -1.68 -7.24 -0.04
C MET A 28 -0.66 -6.51 0.82
N PHE A 29 -0.85 -5.20 0.97
CA PHE A 29 -0.10 -4.40 1.95
C PHE A 29 -1.01 -3.89 3.04
N HIS A 30 -0.47 -3.72 4.24
CA HIS A 30 -1.13 -3.01 5.33
C HIS A 30 -0.13 -2.14 6.07
N GLN A 31 -0.46 -0.85 6.17
CA GLN A 31 0.31 0.13 6.93
C GLN A 31 -0.41 0.38 8.25
N SER A 32 0.07 -0.26 9.31
CA SER A 32 -0.57 -0.19 10.63
C SER A 32 0.04 0.89 11.52
N GLY A 33 1.27 1.29 11.25
CA GLY A 33 1.97 2.30 12.04
C GLY A 33 3.05 2.96 11.20
N GLY A 34 3.72 3.95 11.80
CA GLY A 34 4.75 4.71 11.11
C GLY A 34 4.28 6.10 10.73
N CYS A 35 5.15 7.08 10.86
CA CYS A 35 4.78 8.48 10.72
C CYS A 35 5.66 9.26 9.75
N CYS A 36 6.64 8.63 9.12
CA CYS A 36 7.64 9.32 8.31
C CYS A 36 8.00 8.49 7.09
N ASP A 37 8.62 9.17 6.11
CA ASP A 37 9.25 8.49 5.00
C ASP A 37 10.19 7.39 5.53
N GLY A 38 10.24 6.27 4.84
CA GLY A 38 11.03 5.14 5.28
C GLY A 38 10.26 4.14 6.13
N SER A 39 9.03 4.45 6.56
CA SER A 39 8.16 3.48 7.23
C SER A 39 7.91 2.28 6.33
N SER A 40 7.87 1.09 6.91
CA SER A 40 7.68 -0.16 6.17
C SER A 40 6.23 -0.61 6.23
N PRO A 41 5.50 -0.61 5.09
CA PRO A 41 4.23 -1.31 5.04
C PRO A 41 4.51 -2.81 5.08
N MET A 42 3.63 -3.56 5.74
CA MET A 42 3.75 -5.02 5.78
C MET A 42 3.14 -5.62 4.53
N CYS A 43 3.83 -6.58 3.93
CA CYS A 43 3.33 -7.33 2.78
C CYS A 43 2.88 -8.71 3.26
N TYR A 44 1.63 -9.07 2.95
CA TYR A 44 1.02 -10.35 3.33
C TYR A 44 0.46 -11.06 2.11
N GLN A 45 0.23 -12.37 2.23
CA GLN A 45 -0.67 -13.04 1.30
C GLN A 45 -2.07 -12.46 1.47
N ALA A 46 -2.76 -12.22 0.37
CA ALA A 46 -4.13 -11.72 0.43
C ALA A 46 -4.99 -12.70 1.22
N GLY A 47 -5.71 -12.17 2.21
CA GLY A 47 -6.55 -12.98 3.10
C GLY A 47 -5.87 -13.43 4.38
N GLU A 48 -4.54 -13.39 4.48
CA GLU A 48 -3.83 -13.76 5.71
C GLU A 48 -3.95 -12.68 6.78
N PHE A 49 -4.03 -11.43 6.38
CA PHE A 49 -4.24 -10.33 7.31
C PHE A 49 -5.72 -9.96 7.30
N ARG A 50 -6.33 -9.93 8.48
CA ARG A 50 -7.75 -9.56 8.60
C ARG A 50 -7.90 -8.04 8.48
N VAL A 51 -8.52 -7.60 7.40
CA VAL A 51 -8.83 -6.19 7.19
C VAL A 51 -10.04 -5.82 8.05
N GLY A 52 -9.88 -4.79 8.88
CA GLY A 52 -10.97 -4.29 9.71
C GLY A 52 -11.97 -3.45 8.92
N GLY A 53 -13.19 -3.31 9.45
CA GLY A 53 -14.23 -2.52 8.78
C GLY A 53 -13.86 -1.06 8.60
N GLN A 54 -13.00 -0.52 9.47
CA GLN A 54 -12.54 0.87 9.41
C GLN A 54 -11.23 1.04 8.67
N ASP A 55 -10.55 -0.05 8.27
CA ASP A 55 -9.33 0.06 7.49
C ASP A 55 -9.65 0.67 6.13
N VAL A 56 -8.74 1.52 5.66
CA VAL A 56 -8.90 2.31 4.44
C VAL A 56 -8.10 1.68 3.31
N LEU A 57 -8.74 1.47 2.17
CA LEU A 57 -8.05 1.02 0.96
C LEU A 57 -7.57 2.26 0.20
N LEU A 58 -6.27 2.52 0.21
CA LEU A 58 -5.68 3.65 -0.50
C LEU A 58 -5.72 3.46 -2.01
N GLY A 59 -5.54 2.24 -2.46
CA GLY A 59 -5.56 1.94 -3.86
C GLY A 59 -5.33 0.47 -4.12
N GLU A 60 -5.61 0.06 -5.34
CA GLU A 60 -5.31 -1.27 -5.83
C GLU A 60 -4.15 -1.15 -6.81
N LEU A 61 -3.02 -1.72 -6.44
CA LEU A 61 -1.79 -1.63 -7.22
C LEU A 61 -1.79 -2.71 -8.29
N LYS A 62 -1.65 -2.29 -9.54
CA LYS A 62 -1.60 -3.21 -10.68
C LYS A 62 -0.17 -3.33 -11.15
N VAL A 63 0.30 -4.57 -11.26
CA VAL A 63 1.66 -4.88 -11.66
C VAL A 63 1.61 -5.83 -12.86
N ALA A 64 2.44 -5.58 -13.86
CA ALA A 64 2.54 -6.47 -15.02
C ALA A 64 2.91 -7.89 -14.57
N ASP A 65 2.28 -8.89 -15.16
CA ASP A 65 2.46 -10.32 -14.88
C ASP A 65 1.88 -10.77 -13.53
N ILE A 66 1.24 -9.87 -12.78
CA ILE A 66 0.45 -10.23 -11.60
C ILE A 66 -1.01 -10.04 -11.96
N GLN A 67 -1.78 -11.12 -11.91
CA GLN A 67 -3.16 -11.14 -12.37
C GLN A 67 -4.09 -10.35 -11.43
N GLU A 68 -3.94 -10.56 -10.11
CA GLU A 68 -4.79 -9.91 -9.13
C GLU A 68 -4.19 -8.58 -8.69
N PRO A 69 -5.00 -7.50 -8.59
CA PRO A 69 -4.48 -6.25 -8.04
C PRO A 69 -4.07 -6.43 -6.58
N ILE A 70 -3.08 -5.64 -6.16
CA ILE A 70 -2.55 -5.69 -4.80
C ILE A 70 -3.16 -4.54 -4.01
N GLY A 71 -4.03 -4.84 -3.05
CA GLY A 71 -4.62 -3.81 -2.21
C GLY A 71 -3.60 -3.22 -1.24
N PHE A 72 -3.57 -1.88 -1.15
CA PHE A 72 -2.76 -1.19 -0.15
C PHE A 72 -3.70 -0.60 0.90
N TRP A 73 -3.68 -1.21 2.08
CA TRP A 73 -4.56 -0.84 3.18
C TRP A 73 -3.80 -0.08 4.26
N MET A 74 -4.50 0.75 5.02
CA MET A 74 -3.95 1.33 6.23
C MET A 74 -5.06 1.49 7.26
N SER A 75 -4.68 1.57 8.53
CA SER A 75 -5.64 1.81 9.60
C SER A 75 -6.26 3.20 9.46
N ALA A 76 -7.46 3.38 10.03
CA ALA A 76 -8.14 4.67 9.98
C ALA A 76 -7.29 5.79 10.59
N SER A 77 -6.60 5.51 11.69
CA SER A 77 -5.72 6.51 12.33
C SER A 77 -4.53 6.86 11.47
N GLN A 78 -3.96 5.88 10.77
CA GLN A 78 -2.88 6.14 9.82
C GLN A 78 -3.36 6.96 8.63
N PHE A 79 -4.57 6.69 8.13
CA PHE A 79 -5.13 7.45 7.03
C PHE A 79 -5.31 8.93 7.41
N GLU A 80 -5.77 9.22 8.62
CA GLU A 80 -5.89 10.61 9.08
C GLU A 80 -4.55 11.32 9.06
N TYR A 81 -3.47 10.59 9.30
CA TYR A 81 -2.13 11.13 9.27
C TYR A 81 -1.62 11.34 7.84
N TRP A 82 -1.87 10.37 6.94
CA TRP A 82 -1.27 10.34 5.61
C TRP A 82 -2.16 10.88 4.49
N LYS A 83 -3.42 11.22 4.76
CA LYS A 83 -4.42 11.50 3.72
C LYS A 83 -4.07 12.66 2.78
N HIS A 84 -3.21 13.57 3.21
CA HIS A 84 -2.78 14.70 2.38
C HIS A 84 -1.53 14.41 1.54
N THR A 85 -1.05 13.19 1.56
CA THR A 85 0.19 12.81 0.90
C THR A 85 -0.03 11.71 -0.13
N HIS A 86 0.75 11.80 -1.21
CA HIS A 86 0.90 10.73 -2.18
C HIS A 86 2.02 9.82 -1.70
N LEU A 87 1.78 8.52 -1.68
CA LEU A 87 2.74 7.53 -1.22
C LEU A 87 3.30 6.75 -2.40
N THR A 88 4.61 6.51 -2.38
CA THR A 88 5.27 5.62 -3.33
C THR A 88 5.95 4.50 -2.54
N VAL A 89 5.59 3.27 -2.85
CA VAL A 89 6.23 2.10 -2.24
C VAL A 89 7.50 1.80 -3.01
N ASP A 90 8.62 1.83 -2.31
CA ASP A 90 9.94 1.52 -2.83
C ASP A 90 10.52 0.33 -2.07
N VAL A 91 11.68 -0.13 -2.44
CA VAL A 91 12.35 -1.24 -1.78
C VAL A 91 13.82 -0.94 -1.63
N VAL A 92 14.37 -1.33 -0.48
CA VAL A 92 15.80 -1.21 -0.19
C VAL A 92 16.28 -2.52 0.41
N ASP A 93 17.59 -2.72 0.42
CA ASP A 93 18.19 -3.83 1.13
C ASP A 93 17.97 -3.64 2.63
N GLY A 94 17.72 -4.73 3.32
CA GLY A 94 17.48 -4.70 4.76
C GLY A 94 16.49 -5.75 5.17
N ARG A 95 15.99 -5.61 6.39
CA ARG A 95 15.03 -6.53 6.95
C ARG A 95 13.70 -5.85 7.14
N GLY A 96 12.65 -6.42 6.55
CA GLY A 96 11.28 -5.95 6.77
C GLY A 96 10.78 -6.30 8.16
N GLY A 97 9.55 -5.90 8.48
CA GLY A 97 8.90 -6.30 9.72
C GLY A 97 8.71 -7.82 9.79
N GLY A 98 8.71 -8.37 10.99
CA GLY A 98 8.82 -9.80 11.28
C GLY A 98 8.09 -10.76 10.33
N PHE A 99 6.80 -10.56 10.09
CA PHE A 99 6.00 -11.46 9.25
C PHE A 99 5.82 -10.97 7.82
N SER A 100 6.44 -9.85 7.47
CA SER A 100 6.33 -9.32 6.11
C SER A 100 7.05 -10.25 5.14
N LEU A 101 6.41 -10.53 3.99
CA LEU A 101 6.86 -11.58 3.07
C LEU A 101 8.23 -11.32 2.45
N GLU A 102 8.64 -10.06 2.32
CA GLU A 102 9.92 -9.73 1.71
C GLU A 102 11.11 -9.93 2.64
N SER A 103 10.89 -10.09 3.96
CA SER A 103 11.97 -10.21 4.94
C SER A 103 12.97 -11.32 4.62
N PRO A 104 12.54 -12.55 4.26
CA PRO A 104 13.50 -13.61 3.91
C PRO A 104 14.33 -13.32 2.67
N GLU A 105 13.91 -12.36 1.83
CA GLU A 105 14.66 -11.99 0.63
C GLU A 105 15.76 -10.98 0.92
N GLY A 106 15.94 -10.57 2.16
CA GLY A 106 16.91 -9.55 2.52
C GLY A 106 16.53 -8.17 2.04
N LYS A 107 15.26 -7.93 1.82
CA LYS A 107 14.69 -6.67 1.30
C LYS A 107 13.69 -6.11 2.28
N ARG A 108 13.43 -4.81 2.15
CA ARG A 108 12.44 -4.12 2.95
C ARG A 108 11.66 -3.15 2.06
N PHE A 109 10.33 -3.25 2.07
CA PHE A 109 9.49 -2.22 1.49
C PHE A 109 9.49 -1.00 2.40
N LEU A 110 9.46 0.17 1.79
CA LEU A 110 9.30 1.41 2.53
C LEU A 110 8.45 2.37 1.72
N ILE A 111 7.88 3.38 2.39
CA ILE A 111 7.12 4.40 1.71
C ILE A 111 7.91 5.70 1.63
N ARG A 112 7.77 6.37 0.47
CA ARG A 112 8.23 7.73 0.27
C ARG A 112 6.98 8.57 0.04
N SER A 113 6.95 9.77 0.55
CA SER A 113 5.77 10.61 0.49
C SER A 113 6.07 11.98 -0.10
N ARG A 114 5.05 12.58 -0.70
CA ARG A 114 5.04 14.00 -1.06
C ARG A 114 3.64 14.53 -0.79
N LEU A 115 3.52 15.80 -0.51
CA LEU A 115 2.20 16.41 -0.38
C LEU A 115 1.50 16.38 -1.72
N PHE A 116 0.18 16.21 -1.70
CA PHE A 116 -0.62 16.42 -2.90
C PHE A 116 -0.57 17.89 -3.28
N THR A 117 -0.64 18.18 -4.58
CA THR A 117 -0.84 19.56 -5.04
C THR A 117 -2.27 20.00 -4.70
N GLU A 118 -2.52 21.31 -4.75
CA GLU A 118 -3.86 21.83 -4.52
C GLU A 118 -4.88 21.24 -5.49
N ASP A 119 -4.51 21.09 -6.76
CA ASP A 119 -5.38 20.52 -7.77
C ASP A 119 -5.71 19.06 -7.50
N GLU A 120 -4.69 18.28 -7.12
CA GLU A 120 -4.89 16.89 -6.72
C GLU A 120 -5.82 16.79 -5.51
N TRP A 121 -5.58 17.61 -4.49
CA TRP A 121 -6.37 17.56 -3.27
C TRP A 121 -7.82 17.96 -3.50
N LYS A 122 -8.09 18.93 -4.36
CA LYS A 122 -9.47 19.31 -4.68
C LYS A 122 -10.29 18.13 -5.20
N VAL A 123 -9.68 17.25 -5.98
CA VAL A 123 -10.36 16.05 -6.46
C VAL A 123 -10.48 15.01 -5.36
N LEU A 124 -9.39 14.79 -4.61
CA LEU A 124 -9.35 13.73 -3.60
C LEU A 124 -10.24 14.03 -2.40
N GLU A 125 -10.34 15.28 -1.97
CA GLU A 125 -11.14 15.61 -0.79
C GLU A 125 -12.64 15.33 -0.96
N VAL A 126 -13.12 15.31 -2.20
CA VAL A 126 -14.53 15.01 -2.50
C VAL A 126 -14.71 13.58 -3.02
N SER A 127 -13.62 12.82 -3.13
CA SER A 127 -13.68 11.44 -3.62
C SER A 127 -13.82 10.47 -2.45
N PRO A 128 -14.80 9.56 -2.49
CA PRO A 128 -14.95 8.59 -1.42
C PRO A 128 -13.76 7.65 -1.36
N VAL A 129 -13.39 7.26 -0.13
CA VAL A 129 -12.29 6.32 0.12
C VAL A 129 -12.89 5.00 0.56
N PRO A 130 -12.62 3.91 -0.16
CA PRO A 130 -13.14 2.60 0.24
C PRO A 130 -12.61 2.16 1.60
N THR A 131 -13.44 1.47 2.36
CA THR A 131 -13.06 0.87 3.64
C THR A 131 -13.38 -0.61 3.61
N GLY A 132 -12.89 -1.36 4.61
CA GLY A 132 -13.22 -2.76 4.75
C GLY A 132 -14.73 -2.99 4.79
N ALA A 133 -15.46 -2.16 5.55
CA ALA A 133 -16.90 -2.26 5.65
C ALA A 133 -17.60 -1.94 4.33
N SER A 134 -17.13 -0.92 3.59
CA SER A 134 -17.77 -0.52 2.34
C SER A 134 -17.60 -1.56 1.23
N LEU A 135 -16.54 -2.37 1.29
CA LEU A 135 -16.27 -3.39 0.28
C LEU A 135 -16.95 -4.72 0.58
N THR A 136 -17.34 -4.93 1.83
CA THR A 136 -18.01 -6.18 2.24
C THR A 136 -19.51 -6.01 2.39
N ALA A 137 -20.01 -4.79 2.31
CA ALA A 137 -21.43 -4.49 2.46
C ALA A 137 -22.25 -4.96 1.27
#